data_091f6322ea0034a57332986b8263eaf0
#
_entry.id   091f6322ea0034a57332986b8263eaf0
#
_cell.length_a   1.000
_cell.length_b   1.000
_cell.length_c   1.000
_cell.angle_alpha   90.00
_cell.angle_beta   90.00
_cell.angle_gamma   90.00
#
_symmetry.space_group_name_H-M   'P 1'
#
loop_
_entity.id
_entity.type
_entity.pdbx_description
1 polymer ?
#
loop_
_entity_poly.entity_id
_entity_poly.type
_entity_poly.pdbx_seq_one_letter_code
_entity_poly.pdbx_strand_id
1 'polypeptide(L)'
;MALPRPADLSLDLLEDFRLDAAEQFPRCEQLLIELENFPHDSQRLRELFRLVHTLKGNLGFVGLNHLMPLPQALEDVLSKLREDALEFDSLLGDILLLTLDRLRALISEALGGPDARMTSKEMDAMSQALRALAAAPNARQTEIRRTLLQQMDPETRLQQPTDNIDSPELSLLLRYGIQADADLLFFTDLMKAAEQRSQYWRGRGQRLLNLALAMNEQADRPEQPQQLAAAVCLHDLGMAFLPLDLLHKQDRLNREERRQMQAHPRLAFDLLKRMPQWSAAAEIVLQHQEQVDGNG
;
A
#
# COMPACT_ATOMS: atom_id res chain seq x y z
N MET A 1 -0.28 4.67 -32.08
CA MET A 1 -1.50 4.72 -32.91
C MET A 1 -2.63 4.96 -31.92
N ALA A 2 -3.37 6.09 -32.06
CA ALA A 2 -4.47 6.41 -31.14
C ALA A 2 -5.55 5.31 -31.19
N LEU A 3 -6.18 5.04 -30.06
CA LEU A 3 -7.25 4.04 -29.95
C LEU A 3 -8.48 4.49 -30.77
N PRO A 4 -9.18 3.58 -31.45
CA PRO A 4 -10.36 3.94 -32.26
C PRO A 4 -11.48 4.46 -31.35
N ARG A 5 -12.11 5.58 -31.74
CA ARG A 5 -13.30 6.13 -31.07
C ARG A 5 -14.55 5.45 -31.61
N PRO A 6 -15.55 5.17 -30.75
CA PRO A 6 -16.84 4.67 -31.23
C PRO A 6 -17.55 5.74 -32.07
N ALA A 7 -17.82 5.43 -33.34
CA ALA A 7 -18.32 6.41 -34.33
C ALA A 7 -19.84 6.60 -34.32
N ASP A 8 -20.65 5.69 -33.72
CA ASP A 8 -22.10 5.62 -33.93
C ASP A 8 -22.94 5.34 -32.65
N LEU A 9 -22.42 5.64 -31.44
CA LEU A 9 -23.19 5.46 -30.20
C LEU A 9 -24.00 6.70 -29.84
N SER A 10 -25.20 6.51 -29.29
CA SER A 10 -25.96 7.62 -28.73
C SER A 10 -25.18 8.27 -27.58
N LEU A 11 -25.15 9.60 -27.55
CA LEU A 11 -24.46 10.37 -26.51
C LEU A 11 -24.97 10.01 -25.11
N ASP A 12 -26.26 9.69 -24.97
CA ASP A 12 -26.87 9.30 -23.69
C ASP A 12 -26.26 7.98 -23.15
N LEU A 13 -26.02 7.00 -24.02
CA LEU A 13 -25.45 5.72 -23.62
C LEU A 13 -24.00 5.84 -23.14
N LEU A 14 -23.22 6.71 -23.76
CA LEU A 14 -21.85 6.99 -23.33
C LEU A 14 -21.82 7.74 -22.00
N GLU A 15 -22.76 8.65 -21.79
CA GLU A 15 -22.88 9.39 -20.53
C GLU A 15 -23.30 8.46 -19.38
N ASP A 16 -24.29 7.59 -19.60
CA ASP A 16 -24.70 6.58 -18.62
C ASP A 16 -23.54 5.66 -18.26
N PHE A 17 -22.79 5.19 -19.25
CA PHE A 17 -21.58 4.38 -18.99
C PHE A 17 -20.53 5.16 -18.18
N ARG A 18 -20.34 6.45 -18.48
CA ARG A 18 -19.39 7.30 -17.74
C ARG A 18 -19.76 7.45 -16.27
N LEU A 19 -21.05 7.60 -15.99
CA LEU A 19 -21.60 7.69 -14.62
C LEU A 19 -21.44 6.35 -13.89
N ASP A 20 -21.81 5.25 -14.50
CA ASP A 20 -21.64 3.90 -13.94
C ASP A 20 -20.15 3.61 -13.62
N ALA A 21 -19.26 3.92 -14.54
CA ALA A 21 -17.83 3.72 -14.33
C ALA A 21 -17.29 4.59 -13.17
N ALA A 22 -17.79 5.84 -13.05
CA ALA A 22 -17.40 6.75 -11.97
C ALA A 22 -17.79 6.24 -10.58
N GLU A 23 -18.85 5.43 -10.46
CA GLU A 23 -19.26 4.78 -9.20
C GLU A 23 -18.51 3.45 -8.97
N GLN A 24 -18.29 2.69 -10.02
CA GLN A 24 -17.72 1.33 -9.91
C GLN A 24 -16.22 1.33 -9.59
N PHE A 25 -15.41 2.21 -10.18
CA PHE A 25 -13.97 2.25 -9.93
C PHE A 25 -13.63 2.53 -8.47
N PRO A 26 -14.17 3.58 -7.80
CA PRO A 26 -13.90 3.82 -6.38
C PRO A 26 -14.30 2.64 -5.48
N ARG A 27 -15.40 1.94 -5.84
CA ARG A 27 -15.82 0.76 -5.09
C ARG A 27 -14.86 -0.41 -5.27
N CYS A 28 -14.33 -0.64 -6.48
CA CYS A 28 -13.29 -1.64 -6.72
C CYS A 28 -12.01 -1.33 -5.93
N GLU A 29 -11.56 -0.08 -5.95
CA GLU A 29 -10.39 0.40 -5.20
C GLU A 29 -10.59 0.18 -3.69
N GLN A 30 -11.76 0.55 -3.14
CA GLN A 30 -12.09 0.32 -1.74
C GLN A 30 -12.05 -1.17 -1.37
N LEU A 31 -12.63 -2.04 -2.19
CA LEU A 31 -12.64 -3.49 -1.93
C LEU A 31 -11.22 -4.07 -1.95
N LEU A 32 -10.33 -3.62 -2.85
CA LEU A 32 -8.93 -4.04 -2.87
C LEU A 32 -8.20 -3.63 -1.59
N ILE A 33 -8.41 -2.39 -1.12
CA ILE A 33 -7.84 -1.90 0.15
C ILE A 33 -8.39 -2.70 1.34
N GLU A 34 -9.68 -3.03 1.34
CA GLU A 34 -10.28 -3.87 2.39
C GLU A 34 -9.73 -5.31 2.37
N LEU A 35 -9.44 -5.87 1.18
CA LEU A 35 -8.86 -7.20 1.04
C LEU A 35 -7.43 -7.30 1.57
N GLU A 36 -6.66 -6.22 1.64
CA GLU A 36 -5.36 -6.23 2.33
C GLU A 36 -5.48 -6.64 3.80
N ASN A 37 -6.62 -6.30 4.43
CA ASN A 37 -6.89 -6.66 5.82
C ASN A 37 -7.60 -7.99 5.99
N PHE A 38 -8.37 -8.38 4.98
CA PHE A 38 -9.24 -9.56 4.96
C PHE A 38 -9.03 -10.36 3.68
N PRO A 39 -7.81 -10.89 3.42
CA PRO A 39 -7.42 -11.49 2.14
C PRO A 39 -8.27 -12.70 1.73
N HIS A 40 -8.90 -13.39 2.68
CA HIS A 40 -9.76 -14.54 2.44
C HIS A 40 -11.27 -14.21 2.50
N ASP A 41 -11.66 -12.92 2.51
CA ASP A 41 -13.07 -12.56 2.52
C ASP A 41 -13.73 -12.84 1.18
N SER A 42 -14.42 -13.98 1.12
CA SER A 42 -15.09 -14.46 -0.08
C SER A 42 -16.23 -13.56 -0.55
N GLN A 43 -16.82 -12.75 0.34
CA GLN A 43 -17.89 -11.81 -0.02
C GLN A 43 -17.31 -10.60 -0.77
N ARG A 44 -16.21 -10.04 -0.27
CA ARG A 44 -15.49 -8.95 -0.94
C ARG A 44 -14.93 -9.36 -2.29
N LEU A 45 -14.32 -10.55 -2.36
CA LEU A 45 -13.83 -11.10 -3.63
C LEU A 45 -14.94 -11.31 -4.66
N ARG A 46 -16.12 -11.80 -4.23
CA ARG A 46 -17.28 -11.94 -5.13
C ARG A 46 -17.82 -10.58 -5.60
N GLU A 47 -17.87 -9.59 -4.71
CA GLU A 47 -18.32 -8.25 -5.06
C GLU A 47 -17.37 -7.60 -6.06
N LEU A 48 -16.06 -7.62 -5.79
CA LEU A 48 -15.03 -7.10 -6.69
C LEU A 48 -15.09 -7.77 -8.07
N PHE A 49 -15.20 -9.10 -8.11
CA PHE A 49 -15.36 -9.85 -9.37
C PHE A 49 -16.59 -9.38 -10.15
N ARG A 50 -17.74 -9.21 -9.48
CA ARG A 50 -18.97 -8.74 -10.12
C ARG A 50 -18.81 -7.34 -10.70
N LEU A 51 -18.17 -6.41 -10.00
CA LEU A 51 -17.93 -5.05 -10.49
C LEU A 51 -17.05 -5.07 -11.74
N VAL A 52 -15.93 -5.80 -11.73
CA VAL A 52 -15.05 -5.95 -12.90
C VAL A 52 -15.79 -6.59 -14.07
N HIS A 53 -16.61 -7.62 -13.81
CA HIS A 53 -17.44 -8.26 -14.82
C HIS A 53 -18.46 -7.30 -15.46
N THR A 54 -19.09 -6.47 -14.64
CA THR A 54 -20.03 -5.43 -15.10
C THR A 54 -19.31 -4.40 -15.95
N LEU A 55 -18.15 -3.89 -15.49
CA LEU A 55 -17.32 -2.96 -16.27
C LEU A 55 -16.96 -3.55 -17.64
N LYS A 56 -16.54 -4.82 -17.69
CA LYS A 56 -16.24 -5.50 -18.96
C LYS A 56 -17.46 -5.58 -19.87
N GLY A 57 -18.62 -5.98 -19.31
CA GLY A 57 -19.88 -6.06 -20.06
C GLY A 57 -20.29 -4.71 -20.64
N ASN A 58 -20.19 -3.65 -19.84
CA ASN A 58 -20.52 -2.30 -20.25
C ASN A 58 -19.57 -1.79 -21.37
N LEU A 59 -18.26 -2.13 -21.32
CA LEU A 59 -17.32 -1.82 -22.41
C LEU A 59 -17.75 -2.44 -23.74
N GLY A 60 -18.20 -3.71 -23.72
CA GLY A 60 -18.75 -4.37 -24.92
C GLY A 60 -20.02 -3.69 -25.43
N PHE A 61 -20.89 -3.26 -24.51
CA PHE A 61 -22.14 -2.62 -24.84
C PHE A 61 -21.96 -1.23 -25.49
N VAL A 62 -20.97 -0.46 -25.03
CA VAL A 62 -20.62 0.85 -25.62
C VAL A 62 -19.59 0.75 -26.74
N GLY A 63 -19.34 -0.43 -27.31
CA GLY A 63 -18.46 -0.62 -28.47
C GLY A 63 -16.96 -0.43 -28.20
N LEU A 64 -16.53 -0.34 -26.94
CA LEU A 64 -15.11 -0.23 -26.54
C LEU A 64 -14.44 -1.62 -26.43
N ASN A 65 -14.74 -2.52 -27.36
CA ASN A 65 -14.28 -3.91 -27.37
C ASN A 65 -12.75 -4.05 -27.34
N HIS A 66 -12.01 -3.08 -27.86
CA HIS A 66 -10.56 -3.08 -27.87
C HIS A 66 -9.95 -2.94 -26.48
N LEU A 67 -10.71 -2.47 -25.48
CA LEU A 67 -10.29 -2.40 -24.06
C LEU A 67 -10.61 -3.68 -23.26
N MET A 68 -11.45 -4.57 -23.79
CA MET A 68 -11.88 -5.80 -23.09
C MET A 68 -10.74 -6.75 -22.64
N PRO A 69 -9.59 -6.85 -23.31
CA PRO A 69 -8.51 -7.74 -22.86
C PRO A 69 -8.05 -7.49 -21.43
N LEU A 70 -8.05 -6.23 -20.97
CA LEU A 70 -7.56 -5.87 -19.64
C LEU A 70 -8.52 -6.27 -18.50
N PRO A 71 -9.82 -5.89 -18.53
CA PRO A 71 -10.76 -6.38 -17.51
C PRO A 71 -10.97 -7.90 -17.57
N GLN A 72 -10.84 -8.55 -18.73
CA GLN A 72 -10.84 -10.00 -18.80
C GLN A 72 -9.67 -10.62 -18.04
N ALA A 73 -8.46 -10.06 -18.18
CA ALA A 73 -7.29 -10.53 -17.43
C ALA A 73 -7.43 -10.30 -15.93
N LEU A 74 -8.08 -9.19 -15.50
CA LEU A 74 -8.46 -8.98 -14.10
C LEU A 74 -9.42 -10.06 -13.60
N GLU A 75 -10.46 -10.38 -14.36
CA GLU A 75 -11.39 -11.47 -14.00
C GLU A 75 -10.68 -12.83 -13.85
N ASP A 76 -9.73 -13.12 -14.73
CA ASP A 76 -8.96 -14.36 -14.68
C ASP A 76 -8.17 -14.46 -13.35
N VAL A 77 -7.53 -13.37 -12.91
CA VAL A 77 -6.84 -13.29 -11.61
C VAL A 77 -7.82 -13.42 -10.44
N LEU A 78 -8.92 -12.66 -10.46
CA LEU A 78 -9.94 -12.68 -9.40
C LEU A 78 -10.63 -14.07 -9.29
N SER A 79 -10.79 -14.78 -10.41
CA SER A 79 -11.29 -16.15 -10.39
C SER A 79 -10.34 -17.07 -9.64
N LYS A 80 -9.02 -16.94 -9.85
CA LYS A 80 -8.01 -17.75 -9.16
C LYS A 80 -7.94 -17.45 -7.67
N LEU A 81 -8.14 -16.19 -7.27
CA LEU A 81 -8.29 -15.84 -5.85
C LEU A 81 -9.53 -16.49 -5.23
N ARG A 82 -10.66 -16.54 -5.93
CA ARG A 82 -11.90 -17.17 -5.44
C ARG A 82 -11.82 -18.70 -5.39
N GLU A 83 -10.95 -19.30 -6.20
CA GLU A 83 -10.67 -20.74 -6.24
C GLU A 83 -9.58 -21.16 -5.24
N ASP A 84 -9.06 -20.24 -4.42
CA ASP A 84 -7.92 -20.43 -3.51
C ASP A 84 -6.65 -20.94 -4.25
N ALA A 85 -6.57 -20.72 -5.57
CA ALA A 85 -5.42 -21.08 -6.41
C ALA A 85 -4.37 -19.95 -6.49
N LEU A 86 -4.71 -18.79 -5.98
CA LEU A 86 -3.86 -17.60 -5.85
C LEU A 86 -4.13 -16.97 -4.48
N GLU A 87 -3.09 -16.59 -3.74
CA GLU A 87 -3.22 -15.89 -2.49
C GLU A 87 -3.21 -14.36 -2.73
N PHE A 88 -4.07 -13.65 -2.00
CA PHE A 88 -4.06 -12.19 -2.01
C PHE A 88 -2.99 -11.69 -1.02
N ASP A 89 -2.07 -10.88 -1.52
CA ASP A 89 -1.08 -10.13 -0.73
C ASP A 89 -1.04 -8.67 -1.18
N SER A 90 -0.31 -7.81 -0.46
CA SER A 90 -0.18 -6.39 -0.80
C SER A 90 0.37 -6.17 -2.20
N LEU A 91 1.33 -7.01 -2.62
CA LEU A 91 1.94 -6.92 -3.96
C LEU A 91 0.90 -7.18 -5.07
N LEU A 92 0.03 -8.16 -4.87
CA LEU A 92 -1.09 -8.42 -5.79
C LEU A 92 -2.12 -7.30 -5.73
N GLY A 93 -2.40 -6.77 -4.54
CA GLY A 93 -3.26 -5.59 -4.35
C GLY A 93 -2.80 -4.40 -5.18
N ASP A 94 -1.51 -4.06 -5.09
CA ASP A 94 -0.89 -2.98 -5.87
C ASP A 94 -1.01 -3.21 -7.39
N ILE A 95 -0.74 -4.44 -7.85
CA ILE A 95 -0.89 -4.80 -9.27
C ILE A 95 -2.33 -4.61 -9.75
N LEU A 96 -3.31 -5.05 -8.97
CA LEU A 96 -4.73 -4.93 -9.33
C LEU A 96 -5.19 -3.46 -9.30
N LEU A 97 -4.75 -2.66 -8.32
CA LEU A 97 -5.01 -1.22 -8.24
C LEU A 97 -4.45 -0.48 -9.45
N LEU A 98 -3.16 -0.68 -9.77
CA LEU A 98 -2.53 -0.08 -10.94
C LEU A 98 -3.21 -0.49 -12.24
N THR A 99 -3.68 -1.75 -12.32
CA THR A 99 -4.43 -2.22 -13.49
C THR A 99 -5.77 -1.50 -13.63
N LEU A 100 -6.50 -1.30 -12.53
CA LEU A 100 -7.75 -0.53 -12.52
C LEU A 100 -7.52 0.94 -12.92
N ASP A 101 -6.46 1.56 -12.41
CA ASP A 101 -6.10 2.94 -12.78
C ASP A 101 -5.79 3.07 -14.27
N ARG A 102 -5.06 2.12 -14.84
CA ARG A 102 -4.78 2.09 -16.29
C ARG A 102 -6.06 1.89 -17.10
N LEU A 103 -6.93 0.97 -16.69
CA LEU A 103 -8.22 0.75 -17.34
C LEU A 103 -9.09 2.02 -17.30
N ARG A 104 -9.15 2.68 -16.15
CA ARG A 104 -9.89 3.95 -15.97
C ARG A 104 -9.35 5.04 -16.88
N ALA A 105 -8.02 5.19 -16.99
CA ALA A 105 -7.39 6.16 -17.88
C ALA A 105 -7.70 5.88 -19.37
N LEU A 106 -7.63 4.62 -19.80
CA LEU A 106 -7.96 4.18 -21.15
C LEU A 106 -9.44 4.44 -21.50
N ILE A 107 -10.36 4.17 -20.58
CA ILE A 107 -11.78 4.48 -20.74
C ILE A 107 -11.97 6.00 -20.86
N SER A 108 -11.32 6.78 -19.99
CA SER A 108 -11.40 8.24 -20.02
C SER A 108 -10.90 8.79 -21.38
N GLU A 109 -9.78 8.30 -21.89
CA GLU A 109 -9.25 8.69 -23.20
C GLU A 109 -10.22 8.32 -24.33
N ALA A 110 -10.77 7.11 -24.32
CA ALA A 110 -11.74 6.65 -25.31
C ALA A 110 -13.03 7.52 -25.34
N LEU A 111 -13.40 8.09 -24.19
CA LEU A 111 -14.53 9.01 -24.03
C LEU A 111 -14.17 10.49 -24.27
N GLY A 112 -12.97 10.78 -24.78
CA GLY A 112 -12.52 12.14 -25.14
C GLY A 112 -11.79 12.88 -24.02
N GLY A 113 -11.45 12.20 -22.94
CA GLY A 113 -10.60 12.69 -21.86
C GLY A 113 -9.10 12.76 -22.24
N PRO A 114 -8.23 13.02 -21.27
CA PRO A 114 -6.79 13.11 -21.49
C PRO A 114 -6.20 11.78 -21.95
N ASP A 115 -5.07 11.85 -22.69
CA ASP A 115 -4.28 10.70 -23.13
C ASP A 115 -3.85 9.83 -21.93
N ALA A 116 -4.19 8.56 -21.97
CA ALA A 116 -3.85 7.56 -20.94
C ALA A 116 -2.35 7.22 -20.91
N ARG A 117 -1.55 7.74 -21.88
CA ARG A 117 -0.12 7.45 -22.02
C ARG A 117 0.20 5.96 -22.06
N MET A 118 -0.72 5.20 -22.63
CA MET A 118 -0.62 3.75 -22.77
C MET A 118 -0.96 3.33 -24.18
N THR A 119 -0.05 2.62 -24.83
CA THR A 119 -0.28 2.08 -26.18
C THR A 119 -1.05 0.77 -26.13
N SER A 120 -1.73 0.40 -27.24
CA SER A 120 -2.38 -0.92 -27.36
C SER A 120 -1.41 -2.08 -27.09
N LYS A 121 -0.14 -1.94 -27.50
CA LYS A 121 0.89 -2.97 -27.27
C LYS A 121 1.20 -3.14 -25.77
N GLU A 122 1.26 -2.05 -25.02
CA GLU A 122 1.48 -2.08 -23.56
C GLU A 122 0.27 -2.66 -22.84
N MET A 123 -0.94 -2.32 -23.26
CA MET A 123 -2.17 -2.91 -22.74
C MET A 123 -2.21 -4.44 -22.97
N ASP A 124 -1.86 -4.88 -24.20
CA ASP A 124 -1.81 -6.31 -24.53
C ASP A 124 -0.74 -7.04 -23.69
N ALA A 125 0.44 -6.44 -23.53
CA ALA A 125 1.52 -7.00 -22.72
C ALA A 125 1.09 -7.14 -21.23
N MET A 126 0.44 -6.11 -20.67
CA MET A 126 -0.10 -6.14 -19.32
C MET A 126 -1.17 -7.23 -19.16
N SER A 127 -2.11 -7.31 -20.10
CA SER A 127 -3.16 -8.33 -20.10
C SER A 127 -2.58 -9.76 -20.17
N GLN A 128 -1.54 -9.96 -20.98
CA GLN A 128 -0.84 -11.25 -21.08
C GLN A 128 -0.11 -11.61 -19.79
N ALA A 129 0.55 -10.63 -19.15
CA ALA A 129 1.27 -10.84 -17.90
C ALA A 129 0.32 -11.17 -16.74
N LEU A 130 -0.85 -10.54 -16.65
CA LEU A 130 -1.90 -10.88 -15.67
C LEU A 130 -2.44 -12.29 -15.89
N ARG A 131 -2.69 -12.70 -17.14
CA ARG A 131 -3.11 -14.07 -17.46
C ARG A 131 -2.01 -15.09 -17.14
N ALA A 132 -0.75 -14.76 -17.41
CA ALA A 132 0.38 -15.59 -17.03
C ALA A 132 0.46 -15.79 -15.52
N LEU A 133 0.19 -14.73 -14.72
CA LEU A 133 0.10 -14.80 -13.27
C LEU A 133 -1.05 -15.73 -12.83
N ALA A 134 -2.24 -15.58 -13.41
CA ALA A 134 -3.40 -16.43 -13.10
C ALA A 134 -3.16 -17.91 -13.43
N ALA A 135 -2.36 -18.20 -14.43
CA ALA A 135 -2.04 -19.58 -14.87
C ALA A 135 -0.79 -20.15 -14.18
N ALA A 136 -0.03 -19.35 -13.41
CA ALA A 136 1.24 -19.76 -12.86
C ALA A 136 1.09 -20.71 -11.66
N PRO A 137 1.95 -21.74 -11.53
CA PRO A 137 2.03 -22.52 -10.31
C PRO A 137 2.56 -21.66 -9.14
N ASN A 138 2.12 -21.99 -7.91
CA ASN A 138 2.42 -21.20 -6.70
C ASN A 138 3.90 -20.81 -6.55
N ALA A 139 4.82 -21.72 -6.88
CA ALA A 139 6.26 -21.47 -6.78
C ALA A 139 6.79 -20.33 -7.69
N ARG A 140 6.06 -19.94 -8.73
CA ARG A 140 6.45 -18.87 -9.66
C ARG A 140 5.65 -17.57 -9.54
N GLN A 141 4.57 -17.57 -8.78
CA GLN A 141 3.65 -16.44 -8.66
C GLN A 141 4.35 -15.19 -8.13
N THR A 142 5.19 -15.34 -7.11
CA THR A 142 5.91 -14.21 -6.50
C THR A 142 6.88 -13.54 -7.48
N GLU A 143 7.61 -14.32 -8.27
CA GLU A 143 8.54 -13.79 -9.29
C GLU A 143 7.77 -13.03 -10.39
N ILE A 144 6.67 -13.63 -10.87
CA ILE A 144 5.81 -13.00 -11.90
C ILE A 144 5.20 -11.70 -11.38
N ARG A 145 4.69 -11.67 -10.14
CA ARG A 145 4.14 -10.45 -9.50
C ARG A 145 5.17 -9.32 -9.46
N ARG A 146 6.40 -9.62 -9.04
CA ARG A 146 7.49 -8.62 -9.00
C ARG A 146 7.81 -8.07 -10.37
N THR A 147 7.99 -8.96 -11.34
CA THR A 147 8.28 -8.56 -12.73
C THR A 147 7.16 -7.71 -13.30
N LEU A 148 5.92 -8.09 -13.05
CA LEU A 148 4.74 -7.36 -13.51
C LEU A 148 4.67 -5.97 -12.89
N LEU A 149 4.84 -5.85 -11.57
CA LEU A 149 4.82 -4.56 -10.89
C LEU A 149 5.95 -3.63 -11.39
N GLN A 150 7.17 -4.14 -11.58
CA GLN A 150 8.27 -3.36 -12.14
C GLN A 150 8.00 -2.86 -13.57
N GLN A 151 7.27 -3.66 -14.37
CA GLN A 151 6.86 -3.24 -15.72
C GLN A 151 5.78 -2.17 -15.69
N MET A 152 4.87 -2.23 -14.70
CA MET A 152 3.76 -1.29 -14.54
C MET A 152 4.21 0.04 -13.92
N ASP A 153 5.13 -0.02 -12.98
CA ASP A 153 5.73 1.11 -12.30
C ASP A 153 7.25 0.93 -12.15
N PRO A 154 8.03 1.40 -13.14
CA PRO A 154 9.50 1.28 -13.12
C PRO A 154 10.17 2.02 -11.96
N GLU A 155 9.48 2.98 -11.31
CA GLU A 155 10.00 3.70 -10.15
C GLU A 155 9.80 2.90 -8.86
N THR A 156 8.94 1.90 -8.87
CA THR A 156 8.79 0.98 -7.74
C THR A 156 10.08 0.20 -7.52
N ARG A 157 10.78 0.53 -6.44
CA ARG A 157 11.97 -0.22 -6.01
C ARG A 157 11.52 -1.49 -5.30
N LEU A 158 11.26 -2.54 -6.07
CA LEU A 158 11.07 -3.88 -5.51
C LEU A 158 12.40 -4.35 -4.93
N GLN A 159 12.46 -4.53 -3.62
CA GLN A 159 13.62 -5.10 -2.96
C GLN A 159 13.81 -6.55 -3.45
N GLN A 160 15.01 -6.88 -3.95
CA GLN A 160 15.33 -8.27 -4.28
C GLN A 160 15.27 -9.11 -2.99
N PRO A 161 14.72 -10.34 -3.04
CA PRO A 161 14.77 -11.21 -1.88
C PRO A 161 16.24 -11.62 -1.67
N THR A 162 16.82 -11.13 -0.60
CA THR A 162 17.96 -11.82 -0.01
C THR A 162 17.41 -13.04 0.71
N ASP A 163 17.93 -14.21 0.38
CA ASP A 163 17.47 -15.48 0.91
C ASP A 163 17.28 -15.44 2.44
N ASN A 164 16.11 -15.87 2.90
CA ASN A 164 15.76 -16.10 4.31
C ASN A 164 15.53 -14.91 5.25
N ILE A 165 15.07 -13.75 4.75
CA ILE A 165 14.66 -12.67 5.64
C ILE A 165 13.17 -12.38 5.39
N ASP A 166 12.31 -12.96 6.20
CA ASP A 166 10.84 -12.92 6.07
C ASP A 166 10.17 -11.58 6.43
N SER A 167 10.93 -10.49 6.62
CA SER A 167 10.38 -9.19 7.03
C SER A 167 11.01 -8.03 6.25
N PRO A 168 10.19 -7.12 5.67
CA PRO A 168 10.68 -5.92 4.99
C PRO A 168 11.51 -5.01 5.90
N GLU A 169 11.19 -4.97 7.20
CA GLU A 169 11.92 -4.19 8.19
C GLU A 169 13.32 -4.78 8.42
N LEU A 170 13.43 -6.10 8.46
CA LEU A 170 14.71 -6.76 8.63
C LEU A 170 15.64 -6.50 7.44
N SER A 171 15.10 -6.57 6.22
CA SER A 171 15.82 -6.22 5.00
C SER A 171 16.29 -4.77 5.01
N LEU A 172 15.45 -3.86 5.53
CA LEU A 172 15.80 -2.45 5.68
C LEU A 172 16.92 -2.26 6.70
N LEU A 173 16.84 -2.88 7.86
CA LEU A 173 17.86 -2.79 8.90
C LEU A 173 19.23 -3.29 8.39
N LEU A 174 19.25 -4.42 7.71
CA LEU A 174 20.48 -4.98 7.12
C LEU A 174 21.10 -4.06 6.07
N ARG A 175 20.28 -3.34 5.28
CA ARG A 175 20.77 -2.36 4.30
C ARG A 175 21.64 -1.28 4.95
N TYR A 176 21.31 -0.88 6.18
CA TYR A 176 22.06 0.12 6.94
C TYR A 176 23.10 -0.50 7.88
N GLY A 177 23.40 -1.80 7.72
CA GLY A 177 24.41 -2.52 8.52
C GLY A 177 23.95 -2.83 9.95
N ILE A 178 22.63 -2.76 10.21
CA ILE A 178 22.06 -3.03 11.52
C ILE A 178 21.73 -4.52 11.61
N GLN A 179 22.36 -5.23 12.55
CA GLN A 179 21.97 -6.59 12.90
C GLN A 179 20.81 -6.51 13.91
N ALA A 180 19.65 -7.01 13.50
CA ALA A 180 18.49 -7.05 14.37
C ALA A 180 18.69 -8.14 15.42
N ASP A 181 18.83 -7.72 16.67
CA ASP A 181 18.75 -8.59 17.83
C ASP A 181 17.28 -8.86 18.23
N ALA A 182 17.09 -9.68 19.26
CA ALA A 182 15.76 -10.04 19.75
C ALA A 182 14.94 -8.83 20.18
N ASP A 183 15.59 -7.82 20.77
CA ASP A 183 14.91 -6.59 21.22
C ASP A 183 14.42 -5.78 20.03
N LEU A 184 15.26 -5.57 19.01
CA LEU A 184 14.91 -4.77 17.84
C LEU A 184 13.81 -5.45 17.01
N LEU A 185 13.82 -6.78 16.92
CA LEU A 185 12.73 -7.55 16.31
C LEU A 185 11.43 -7.34 17.08
N PHE A 186 11.47 -7.44 18.40
CA PHE A 186 10.32 -7.16 19.25
C PHE A 186 9.80 -5.73 19.10
N PHE A 187 10.69 -4.73 18.95
CA PHE A 187 10.28 -3.34 18.71
C PHE A 187 9.61 -3.15 17.34
N THR A 188 10.07 -3.86 16.32
CA THR A 188 9.39 -3.83 15.02
C THR A 188 8.00 -4.47 15.08
N ASP A 189 7.82 -5.53 15.87
CA ASP A 189 6.50 -6.14 16.06
C ASP A 189 5.55 -5.24 16.87
N LEU A 190 6.06 -4.54 17.88
CA LEU A 190 5.28 -3.52 18.61
C LEU A 190 4.86 -2.37 17.68
N MET A 191 5.75 -1.89 16.81
CA MET A 191 5.43 -0.88 15.81
C MET A 191 4.29 -1.33 14.90
N LYS A 192 4.38 -2.55 14.34
CA LYS A 192 3.33 -3.13 13.50
C LYS A 192 2.00 -3.27 14.23
N ALA A 193 2.04 -3.73 15.49
CA ALA A 193 0.85 -3.86 16.32
C ALA A 193 0.19 -2.50 16.60
N ALA A 194 1.00 -1.47 16.86
CA ALA A 194 0.51 -0.10 17.07
C ALA A 194 -0.14 0.46 15.79
N GLU A 195 0.43 0.21 14.61
CA GLU A 195 -0.11 0.64 13.32
C GLU A 195 -1.48 0.04 12.99
N GLN A 196 -1.78 -1.16 13.50
CA GLN A 196 -3.09 -1.79 13.29
C GLN A 196 -4.24 -1.04 13.98
N ARG A 197 -3.94 -0.15 14.92
CA ARG A 197 -4.94 0.69 15.61
C ARG A 197 -5.63 1.68 14.66
N SER A 198 -4.99 2.09 13.58
CA SER A 198 -5.56 3.06 12.63
C SER A 198 -5.17 2.70 11.19
N GLN A 199 -6.14 2.69 10.30
CA GLN A 199 -5.91 2.49 8.87
C GLN A 199 -4.95 3.55 8.26
N TYR A 200 -4.87 4.75 8.86
CA TYR A 200 -3.98 5.83 8.41
C TYR A 200 -2.52 5.62 8.81
N TRP A 201 -2.22 4.65 9.67
CA TRP A 201 -0.86 4.41 10.17
C TRP A 201 -0.14 3.28 9.45
N ARG A 202 -0.81 2.53 8.60
CA ARG A 202 -0.24 1.36 7.94
C ARG A 202 1.01 1.68 7.14
N GLY A 203 2.07 0.91 7.41
CA GLY A 203 3.38 1.06 6.81
C GLY A 203 4.06 2.40 7.09
N ARG A 204 3.50 3.25 8.00
CA ARG A 204 4.09 4.52 8.39
C ARG A 204 5.43 4.31 9.06
N GLY A 205 5.53 3.37 10.00
CA GLY A 205 6.76 3.10 10.73
C GLY A 205 7.89 2.65 9.82
N GLN A 206 7.60 1.79 8.86
CA GLN A 206 8.60 1.36 7.88
C GLN A 206 9.10 2.53 7.01
N ARG A 207 8.19 3.40 6.55
CA ARG A 207 8.57 4.60 5.79
C ARG A 207 9.41 5.56 6.63
N LEU A 208 9.02 5.80 7.89
CA LEU A 208 9.77 6.64 8.82
C LEU A 208 11.13 6.05 9.15
N LEU A 209 11.21 4.73 9.37
CA LEU A 209 12.47 4.03 9.62
C LEU A 209 13.43 4.19 8.46
N ASN A 210 12.96 3.97 7.23
CA ASN A 210 13.78 4.18 6.04
C ASN A 210 14.25 5.63 5.91
N LEU A 211 13.34 6.59 6.11
CA LEU A 211 13.66 8.01 6.03
C LEU A 211 14.69 8.44 7.09
N ALA A 212 14.46 8.06 8.35
CA ALA A 212 15.36 8.43 9.46
C ALA A 212 16.77 7.84 9.27
N LEU A 213 16.87 6.57 8.87
CA LEU A 213 18.16 5.94 8.61
C LEU A 213 18.88 6.56 7.39
N ALA A 214 18.14 6.89 6.33
CA ALA A 214 18.70 7.58 5.18
C ALA A 214 19.21 8.99 5.53
N MET A 215 18.46 9.75 6.30
CA MET A 215 18.86 11.07 6.78
C MET A 215 20.10 11.00 7.70
N ASN A 216 20.11 10.04 8.61
CA ASN A 216 21.26 9.81 9.49
C ASN A 216 22.53 9.48 8.72
N GLU A 217 22.40 8.64 7.66
CA GLU A 217 23.53 8.31 6.79
C GLU A 217 24.05 9.52 6.01
N GLN A 218 23.14 10.35 5.47
CA GLN A 218 23.50 11.58 4.75
C GLN A 218 24.12 12.64 5.67
N ALA A 219 23.86 12.60 6.97
CA ALA A 219 24.42 13.47 7.99
C ALA A 219 25.68 12.88 8.64
N ASP A 220 26.39 11.95 7.99
CA ASP A 220 27.59 11.28 8.51
C ASP A 220 27.35 10.50 9.81
N ARG A 221 26.12 9.97 10.01
CA ARG A 221 25.73 9.11 11.13
C ARG A 221 25.95 9.74 12.52
N PRO A 222 25.36 10.91 12.80
CA PRO A 222 25.49 11.53 14.13
C PRO A 222 24.88 10.66 15.23
N GLU A 223 23.86 9.82 14.89
CA GLU A 223 23.28 8.85 15.80
C GLU A 223 23.71 7.42 15.46
N GLN A 224 23.81 6.54 16.45
CA GLN A 224 24.03 5.12 16.21
C GLN A 224 22.82 4.53 15.48
N PRO A 225 22.99 3.94 14.29
CA PRO A 225 21.85 3.49 13.47
C PRO A 225 20.91 2.52 14.19
N GLN A 226 21.45 1.64 15.05
CA GLN A 226 20.65 0.69 15.82
C GLN A 226 19.79 1.40 16.88
N GLN A 227 20.32 2.40 17.57
CA GLN A 227 19.59 3.21 18.55
C GLN A 227 18.48 4.03 17.87
N LEU A 228 18.81 4.65 16.74
CA LEU A 228 17.85 5.40 15.93
C LEU A 228 16.73 4.48 15.43
N ALA A 229 17.05 3.27 14.96
CA ALA A 229 16.04 2.31 14.52
C ALA A 229 15.09 1.93 15.64
N ALA A 230 15.61 1.63 16.83
CA ALA A 230 14.79 1.32 18.01
C ALA A 230 13.89 2.51 18.39
N ALA A 231 14.44 3.73 18.39
CA ALA A 231 13.68 4.94 18.68
C ALA A 231 12.54 5.14 17.68
N VAL A 232 12.80 4.98 16.38
CA VAL A 232 11.77 5.11 15.34
C VAL A 232 10.69 4.03 15.48
N CYS A 233 11.03 2.81 15.81
CA CYS A 233 10.04 1.75 16.02
C CYS A 233 9.11 2.05 17.20
N LEU A 234 9.58 2.76 18.22
CA LEU A 234 8.84 2.92 19.47
C LEU A 234 8.30 4.33 19.74
N HIS A 235 8.71 5.38 18.97
CA HIS A 235 8.37 6.78 19.27
C HIS A 235 6.87 7.02 19.49
N ASP A 236 6.04 6.39 18.64
CA ASP A 236 4.57 6.53 18.68
C ASP A 236 3.86 5.37 19.41
N LEU A 237 4.59 4.46 20.10
CA LEU A 237 3.98 3.32 20.78
C LEU A 237 2.88 3.76 21.77
N GLY A 238 3.08 4.86 22.47
CA GLY A 238 2.10 5.43 23.39
C GLY A 238 0.78 5.84 22.75
N MET A 239 0.79 6.19 21.46
CA MET A 239 -0.42 6.53 20.69
C MET A 239 -1.38 5.34 20.60
N ALA A 240 -0.88 4.09 20.58
CA ALA A 240 -1.71 2.90 20.51
C ALA A 240 -2.64 2.74 21.72
N PHE A 241 -2.39 3.43 22.82
CA PHE A 241 -3.18 3.37 24.06
C PHE A 241 -4.17 4.53 24.19
N LEU A 242 -4.16 5.48 23.25
CA LEU A 242 -5.11 6.59 23.24
C LEU A 242 -6.46 6.15 22.65
N PRO A 243 -7.58 6.79 23.08
CA PRO A 243 -8.89 6.58 22.49
C PRO A 243 -8.87 6.89 20.98
N LEU A 244 -9.55 6.05 20.17
CA LEU A 244 -9.62 6.26 18.72
C LEU A 244 -10.28 7.59 18.35
N ASP A 245 -11.29 8.01 19.13
CA ASP A 245 -11.97 9.30 18.91
C ASP A 245 -11.01 10.48 19.07
N LEU A 246 -10.03 10.36 20.00
CA LEU A 246 -8.99 11.37 20.17
C LEU A 246 -7.99 11.33 19.02
N LEU A 247 -7.55 10.15 18.58
CA LEU A 247 -6.58 9.96 17.50
C LEU A 247 -7.10 10.42 16.15
N HIS A 248 -8.41 10.27 15.90
CA HIS A 248 -9.06 10.60 14.63
C HIS A 248 -9.82 11.93 14.69
N LYS A 249 -9.67 12.68 15.78
CA LYS A 249 -10.36 13.97 15.94
C LYS A 249 -9.89 14.97 14.89
N GLN A 250 -10.84 15.50 14.13
CA GLN A 250 -10.57 16.50 13.11
C GLN A 250 -10.62 17.94 13.65
N ASP A 251 -11.33 18.12 14.76
CA ASP A 251 -11.43 19.43 15.44
C ASP A 251 -10.18 19.72 16.30
N ARG A 252 -10.07 20.98 16.72
CA ARG A 252 -8.99 21.37 17.64
C ARG A 252 -9.07 20.58 18.95
N LEU A 253 -7.94 20.07 19.39
CA LEU A 253 -7.83 19.42 20.69
C LEU A 253 -8.05 20.44 21.81
N ASN A 254 -8.86 20.07 22.80
CA ASN A 254 -8.96 20.81 24.05
C ASN A 254 -7.68 20.62 24.91
N ARG A 255 -7.62 21.30 26.05
CA ARG A 255 -6.41 21.30 26.90
C ARG A 255 -6.08 19.89 27.45
N GLU A 256 -7.08 19.13 27.84
CA GLU A 256 -6.90 17.78 28.40
C GLU A 256 -6.50 16.78 27.29
N GLU A 257 -7.17 16.82 26.16
CA GLU A 257 -6.84 16.00 24.98
C GLU A 257 -5.42 16.25 24.49
N ARG A 258 -4.98 17.52 24.48
CA ARG A 258 -3.62 17.88 24.13
C ARG A 258 -2.61 17.30 25.13
N ARG A 259 -2.91 17.34 26.43
CA ARG A 259 -2.06 16.76 27.45
C ARG A 259 -1.93 15.24 27.28
N GLN A 260 -3.02 14.54 26.96
CA GLN A 260 -2.99 13.12 26.67
C GLN A 260 -2.14 12.80 25.45
N MET A 261 -2.28 13.57 24.36
CA MET A 261 -1.46 13.44 23.16
C MET A 261 0.03 13.66 23.45
N GLN A 262 0.37 14.70 24.21
CA GLN A 262 1.77 15.03 24.58
C GLN A 262 2.40 14.00 25.53
N ALA A 263 1.61 13.18 26.20
CA ALA A 263 2.12 12.16 27.12
C ALA A 263 2.58 10.86 26.41
N HIS A 264 2.28 10.67 25.12
CA HIS A 264 2.55 9.41 24.43
C HIS A 264 4.05 9.00 24.39
N PRO A 265 5.05 9.93 24.32
CA PRO A 265 6.45 9.51 24.30
C PRO A 265 6.89 8.82 25.59
N ARG A 266 6.21 9.16 26.69
CA ARG A 266 6.58 8.69 28.03
C ARG A 266 6.52 7.17 28.16
N LEU A 267 5.54 6.52 27.55
CA LEU A 267 5.40 5.07 27.63
C LEU A 267 6.61 4.35 27.01
N ALA A 268 7.00 4.76 25.81
CA ALA A 268 8.14 4.15 25.12
C ALA A 268 9.46 4.48 25.83
N PHE A 269 9.62 5.71 26.34
CA PHE A 269 10.75 6.07 27.17
C PHE A 269 10.86 5.19 28.42
N ASP A 270 9.76 5.02 29.17
CA ASP A 270 9.75 4.20 30.40
C ASP A 270 9.99 2.70 30.11
N LEU A 271 9.62 2.22 28.91
CA LEU A 271 9.97 0.88 28.44
C LEU A 271 11.49 0.79 28.21
N LEU A 272 12.04 1.66 27.35
CA LEU A 272 13.45 1.63 26.96
C LEU A 272 14.39 1.91 28.14
N LYS A 273 14.00 2.76 29.10
CA LYS A 273 14.78 3.06 30.30
C LYS A 273 15.05 1.82 31.16
N ARG A 274 14.22 0.77 31.06
CA ARG A 274 14.44 -0.51 31.75
C ARG A 274 15.47 -1.40 31.06
N MET A 275 15.90 -1.00 29.87
CA MET A 275 16.82 -1.75 29.00
C MET A 275 18.07 -0.89 28.78
N PRO A 276 19.12 -1.03 29.62
CA PRO A 276 20.28 -0.12 29.61
C PRO A 276 20.99 0.01 28.27
N GLN A 277 20.94 -1.04 27.44
CA GLN A 277 21.51 -1.06 26.08
C GLN A 277 20.81 -0.12 25.10
N TRP A 278 19.58 0.36 25.44
CA TRP A 278 18.74 1.23 24.61
C TRP A 278 18.61 2.64 25.17
N SER A 279 19.57 3.10 25.99
CA SER A 279 19.51 4.40 26.63
C SER A 279 19.48 5.59 25.65
N ALA A 280 20.25 5.54 24.57
CA ALA A 280 20.23 6.59 23.56
C ALA A 280 18.90 6.62 22.78
N ALA A 281 18.34 5.44 22.46
CA ALA A 281 17.00 5.35 21.88
C ALA A 281 15.93 5.93 22.81
N ALA A 282 16.03 5.71 24.12
CA ALA A 282 15.12 6.29 25.10
C ALA A 282 15.13 7.82 25.08
N GLU A 283 16.30 8.45 25.02
CA GLU A 283 16.45 9.91 24.94
C GLU A 283 15.87 10.45 23.62
N ILE A 284 16.14 9.81 22.50
CA ILE A 284 15.55 10.20 21.20
C ILE A 284 14.01 10.15 21.26
N VAL A 285 13.44 9.07 21.85
CA VAL A 285 11.99 8.93 21.99
C VAL A 285 11.42 10.00 22.90
N LEU A 286 12.08 10.32 24.00
CA LEU A 286 11.57 11.34 24.93
C LEU A 286 11.51 12.73 24.28
N GLN A 287 12.48 13.04 23.40
CA GLN A 287 12.68 14.37 22.82
C GLN A 287 12.11 14.52 21.40
N HIS A 288 11.50 13.48 20.81
CA HIS A 288 11.10 13.52 19.39
C HIS A 288 9.99 14.55 19.08
N GLN A 289 9.27 15.05 20.09
CA GLN A 289 8.28 16.12 19.97
C GLN A 289 8.81 17.48 20.45
N GLU A 290 10.08 17.54 20.86
CA GLU A 290 10.66 18.81 21.34
C GLU A 290 10.77 19.82 20.21
N GLN A 291 10.47 21.07 20.52
CA GLN A 291 10.58 22.19 19.59
C GLN A 291 11.90 22.93 19.79
N VAL A 292 12.34 23.68 18.76
CA VAL A 292 13.60 24.41 18.78
C VAL A 292 13.65 25.43 19.92
N ASP A 293 12.48 25.89 20.38
CA ASP A 293 12.34 26.84 21.49
C ASP A 293 12.19 26.20 22.86
N GLY A 294 12.24 24.88 22.95
CA GLY A 294 12.15 24.12 24.20
C GLY A 294 10.74 24.03 24.80
N ASN A 295 9.69 24.22 23.97
CA ASN A 295 8.28 24.21 24.39
C ASN A 295 7.51 23.01 23.79
N GLY A 296 8.20 21.97 23.38
CA GLY A 296 7.63 20.73 22.80
C GLY A 296 7.07 19.75 23.81
#